data_a85d921e061d349363ae02ccf7395936
#
_entry.id   a85d921e061d349363ae02ccf7395936
#
_cell.length_a   1.000
_cell.length_b   1.000
_cell.length_c   1.000
_cell.angle_alpha   90.00
_cell.angle_beta   90.00
_cell.angle_gamma   90.00
#
_symmetry.space_group_name_H-M   'P 1'
#
loop_
_entity.id
_entity.type
_entity.pdbx_description
1 polymer ?
#
loop_
_entity_poly.entity_id
_entity_poly.type
_entity_poly.pdbx_seq_one_letter_code
_entity_poly.pdbx_strand_id
1 'polypeptide(L)'
;MRNHALSFSAVAGSYDRARPSYPPDAAAWLVGAEGSTVVELGAGTGKLTELLVAAGHEVIATDPLPEMLAHLRTRVPGARAAVATAERIPVASRSVDVVVCAQSFHWFDHPAALPEIARVLKPGGVLALVWNTRDEGIPWVRKLGAIIGSPENAADLAAPAGESAHFGWLEQQEFRFWQSLRRDDLFDLVRSRSYVALLDEPEREELLARVGALYDDYGRGPDGMQLPYVTRCYRTVVQRQEPVAPPTPGRVDWTDLALDPDATQALGRIPHQAAPPEDPGTLLFDFR
;
A
#
# COMPACT_ATOMS: atom_id res chain seq x y z
N MET A 1 -0.04 8.71 16.55
CA MET A 1 -0.50 8.13 15.27
C MET A 1 -1.44 9.06 14.47
N ARG A 2 -2.53 9.64 15.03
CA ARG A 2 -3.45 10.53 14.26
C ARG A 2 -2.80 11.72 13.56
N ASN A 3 -1.76 12.35 14.11
CA ASN A 3 -1.14 13.54 13.51
C ASN A 3 -0.29 13.24 12.26
N HIS A 4 0.28 12.02 12.13
CA HIS A 4 1.01 11.62 10.93
C HIS A 4 0.08 11.31 9.75
N ALA A 5 -1.06 10.68 9.99
CA ALA A 5 -2.05 10.38 8.96
C ALA A 5 -2.65 11.64 8.33
N LEU A 6 -2.92 12.68 9.13
CA LEU A 6 -3.51 13.95 8.65
C LEU A 6 -2.54 14.79 7.81
N SER A 7 -1.22 14.64 7.97
CA SER A 7 -0.24 15.35 7.14
C SER A 7 -0.18 14.82 5.70
N PHE A 8 -0.60 13.58 5.46
CA PHE A 8 -0.61 12.98 4.13
C PHE A 8 -1.74 13.50 3.21
N SER A 9 -2.90 13.89 3.76
CA SER A 9 -4.04 14.34 2.95
C SER A 9 -3.77 15.65 2.23
N ALA A 10 -3.06 16.60 2.86
CA ALA A 10 -2.76 17.90 2.28
C ALA A 10 -1.72 17.85 1.13
N VAL A 11 -0.99 16.74 1.00
CA VAL A 11 0.16 16.60 0.07
C VAL A 11 -0.09 15.49 -0.97
N ALA A 12 -1.28 14.91 -1.02
CA ALA A 12 -1.58 13.71 -1.82
C ALA A 12 -1.20 13.81 -3.31
N GLY A 13 -1.38 14.96 -3.94
CA GLY A 13 -1.08 15.15 -5.36
C GLY A 13 0.42 15.21 -5.69
N SER A 14 1.24 15.88 -4.87
CA SER A 14 2.70 15.90 -5.00
C SER A 14 3.32 14.61 -4.52
N TYR A 15 2.77 14.02 -3.45
CA TYR A 15 3.11 12.69 -2.93
C TYR A 15 3.04 11.63 -4.04
N ASP A 16 1.95 11.64 -4.79
CA ASP A 16 1.70 10.64 -5.81
C ASP A 16 2.67 10.72 -7.00
N ARG A 17 2.96 11.92 -7.49
CA ARG A 17 3.89 12.10 -8.61
C ARG A 17 5.33 11.73 -8.25
N ALA A 18 5.76 12.07 -7.06
CA ALA A 18 7.15 11.96 -6.65
C ALA A 18 7.56 10.57 -6.16
N ARG A 19 6.63 9.81 -5.56
CA ARG A 19 6.92 8.46 -5.06
C ARG A 19 7.04 7.46 -6.20
N PRO A 20 8.05 6.58 -6.18
CA PRO A 20 8.22 5.57 -7.22
C PRO A 20 7.05 4.58 -7.24
N SER A 21 6.74 4.04 -8.43
CA SER A 21 5.92 2.84 -8.58
C SER A 21 6.74 1.59 -8.26
N TYR A 22 6.22 0.42 -8.56
CA TYR A 22 6.89 -0.86 -8.33
C TYR A 22 7.26 -1.49 -9.68
N PRO A 23 8.35 -2.28 -9.78
CA PRO A 23 8.61 -3.10 -10.94
C PRO A 23 7.47 -4.09 -11.19
N PRO A 24 7.02 -4.29 -12.44
CA PRO A 24 5.99 -5.31 -12.76
C PRO A 24 6.38 -6.71 -12.28
N ASP A 25 7.65 -7.09 -12.40
CA ASP A 25 8.16 -8.37 -11.91
C ASP A 25 8.03 -8.53 -10.39
N ALA A 26 8.15 -7.43 -9.63
CA ALA A 26 7.91 -7.44 -8.20
C ALA A 26 6.42 -7.70 -7.89
N ALA A 27 5.50 -7.03 -8.59
CA ALA A 27 4.07 -7.25 -8.44
C ALA A 27 3.69 -8.69 -8.79
N ALA A 28 4.23 -9.23 -9.88
CA ALA A 28 4.01 -10.63 -10.29
C ALA A 28 4.54 -11.63 -9.24
N TRP A 29 5.72 -11.37 -8.67
CA TRP A 29 6.25 -12.24 -7.63
C TRP A 29 5.42 -12.20 -6.34
N LEU A 30 4.92 -11.02 -5.94
CA LEU A 30 4.11 -10.84 -4.73
C LEU A 30 2.80 -11.62 -4.78
N VAL A 31 2.10 -11.59 -5.92
CA VAL A 31 0.72 -12.11 -6.03
C VAL A 31 0.68 -13.46 -6.74
N GLY A 32 1.60 -13.74 -7.67
CA GLY A 32 1.65 -15.01 -8.39
C GLY A 32 0.71 -15.04 -9.60
N ALA A 33 -0.07 -16.12 -9.73
CA ALA A 33 -0.86 -16.40 -10.92
C ALA A 33 -1.97 -15.36 -11.16
N GLU A 34 -2.27 -15.09 -12.44
CA GLU A 34 -3.39 -14.24 -12.87
C GLU A 34 -4.74 -14.72 -12.31
N GLY A 35 -5.68 -13.77 -12.16
CA GLY A 35 -7.04 -14.07 -11.71
C GLY A 35 -7.18 -14.26 -10.20
N SER A 36 -6.15 -13.95 -9.40
CA SER A 36 -6.24 -14.00 -7.94
C SER A 36 -7.16 -12.91 -7.40
N THR A 37 -7.89 -13.23 -6.32
CA THR A 37 -8.58 -12.22 -5.50
C THR A 37 -7.62 -11.66 -4.47
N VAL A 38 -7.35 -10.38 -4.54
CA VAL A 38 -6.33 -9.67 -3.75
C VAL A 38 -6.97 -8.61 -2.86
N VAL A 39 -6.62 -8.57 -1.58
CA VAL A 39 -6.87 -7.41 -0.73
C VAL A 39 -5.57 -6.63 -0.57
N GLU A 40 -5.59 -5.35 -0.90
CA GLU A 40 -4.48 -4.42 -0.64
C GLU A 40 -4.80 -3.58 0.58
N LEU A 41 -3.94 -3.66 1.62
CA LEU A 41 -4.08 -2.92 2.87
C LEU A 41 -3.18 -1.69 2.88
N GLY A 42 -3.78 -0.51 3.10
CA GLY A 42 -3.07 0.77 3.00
C GLY A 42 -2.69 1.10 1.55
N ALA A 43 -3.65 0.98 0.64
CA ALA A 43 -3.44 1.13 -0.80
C ALA A 43 -3.04 2.56 -1.22
N GLY A 44 -3.32 3.55 -0.38
CA GLY A 44 -2.99 4.94 -0.65
C GLY A 44 -3.63 5.42 -1.95
N THR A 45 -2.83 6.00 -2.84
CA THR A 45 -3.26 6.50 -4.15
C THR A 45 -3.36 5.43 -5.24
N GLY A 46 -3.13 4.14 -4.91
CA GLY A 46 -3.34 3.01 -5.82
C GLY A 46 -2.16 2.65 -6.74
N LYS A 47 -0.92 2.99 -6.39
CA LYS A 47 0.25 2.68 -7.23
C LYS A 47 0.48 1.19 -7.46
N LEU A 48 0.32 0.36 -6.44
CA LEU A 48 0.41 -1.10 -6.60
C LEU A 48 -0.91 -1.65 -7.13
N THR A 49 -2.06 -1.12 -6.66
CA THR A 49 -3.39 -1.48 -7.17
C THR A 49 -3.45 -1.44 -8.70
N GLU A 50 -2.92 -0.38 -9.33
CA GLU A 50 -2.89 -0.20 -10.78
C GLU A 50 -2.16 -1.36 -11.48
N LEU A 51 -1.01 -1.75 -10.98
CA LEU A 51 -0.22 -2.86 -11.52
C LEU A 51 -0.94 -4.21 -11.37
N LEU A 52 -1.58 -4.44 -10.22
CA LEU A 52 -2.30 -5.68 -9.95
C LEU A 52 -3.55 -5.81 -10.83
N VAL A 53 -4.32 -4.72 -10.99
CA VAL A 53 -5.49 -4.71 -11.89
C VAL A 53 -5.05 -4.89 -13.35
N ALA A 54 -3.98 -4.22 -13.77
CA ALA A 54 -3.43 -4.38 -15.13
C ALA A 54 -2.91 -5.81 -15.40
N ALA A 55 -2.46 -6.53 -14.35
CA ALA A 55 -2.07 -7.93 -14.41
C ALA A 55 -3.26 -8.91 -14.35
N GLY A 56 -4.51 -8.43 -14.33
CA GLY A 56 -5.71 -9.26 -14.38
C GLY A 56 -6.20 -9.80 -13.04
N HIS A 57 -5.73 -9.23 -11.92
CA HIS A 57 -6.21 -9.60 -10.57
C HIS A 57 -7.50 -8.84 -10.20
N GLU A 58 -8.35 -9.49 -9.41
CA GLU A 58 -9.48 -8.83 -8.76
C GLU A 58 -9.00 -8.17 -7.45
N VAL A 59 -8.93 -6.83 -7.43
CA VAL A 59 -8.34 -6.10 -6.28
C VAL A 59 -9.41 -5.40 -5.47
N ILE A 60 -9.36 -5.63 -4.15
CA ILE A 60 -10.09 -4.89 -3.12
C ILE A 60 -9.07 -4.04 -2.38
N ALA A 61 -9.02 -2.76 -2.72
CA ALA A 61 -8.09 -1.81 -2.12
C ALA A 61 -8.70 -1.19 -0.86
N THR A 62 -7.97 -1.19 0.25
CA THR A 62 -8.41 -0.55 1.49
C THR A 62 -7.40 0.48 1.98
N ASP A 63 -7.90 1.57 2.53
CA ASP A 63 -7.10 2.61 3.20
C ASP A 63 -7.96 3.28 4.27
N PRO A 64 -7.40 3.64 5.44
CA PRO A 64 -8.15 4.35 6.47
C PRO A 64 -8.49 5.80 6.09
N LEU A 65 -7.86 6.37 5.06
CA LEU A 65 -8.04 7.75 4.62
C LEU A 65 -8.90 7.82 3.35
N PRO A 66 -10.15 8.34 3.43
CA PRO A 66 -11.05 8.46 2.28
C PRO A 66 -10.44 9.26 1.12
N GLU A 67 -9.62 10.28 1.43
CA GLU A 67 -8.96 11.13 0.43
C GLU A 67 -7.99 10.34 -0.44
N MET A 68 -7.28 9.38 0.14
CA MET A 68 -6.39 8.49 -0.63
C MET A 68 -7.19 7.62 -1.59
N LEU A 69 -8.31 7.08 -1.13
CA LEU A 69 -9.19 6.26 -1.97
C LEU A 69 -9.88 7.08 -3.08
N ALA A 70 -10.12 8.37 -2.88
CA ALA A 70 -10.63 9.24 -3.95
C ALA A 70 -9.62 9.33 -5.11
N HIS A 71 -8.32 9.49 -4.81
CA HIS A 71 -7.26 9.45 -5.82
C HIS A 71 -7.13 8.06 -6.47
N LEU A 72 -7.21 6.99 -5.67
CA LEU A 72 -7.16 5.61 -6.16
C LEU A 72 -8.28 5.34 -7.17
N ARG A 73 -9.52 5.71 -6.86
CA ARG A 73 -10.68 5.52 -7.76
C ARG A 73 -10.52 6.24 -9.09
N THR A 74 -9.92 7.44 -9.07
CA THR A 74 -9.61 8.17 -10.30
C THR A 74 -8.54 7.48 -11.13
N ARG A 75 -7.51 6.93 -10.47
CA ARG A 75 -6.40 6.22 -11.13
C ARG A 75 -6.81 4.85 -11.64
N VAL A 76 -7.54 4.08 -10.84
CA VAL A 76 -7.86 2.66 -11.08
C VAL A 76 -9.37 2.44 -10.97
N PRO A 77 -10.18 2.87 -11.95
CA PRO A 77 -11.64 2.73 -11.89
C PRO A 77 -12.12 1.28 -11.78
N GLY A 78 -11.28 0.31 -12.19
CA GLY A 78 -11.59 -1.13 -12.12
C GLY A 78 -11.36 -1.78 -10.75
N ALA A 79 -10.73 -1.06 -9.79
CA ALA A 79 -10.52 -1.58 -8.44
C ALA A 79 -11.73 -1.29 -7.53
N ARG A 80 -12.09 -2.27 -6.69
CA ARG A 80 -13.01 -2.03 -5.58
C ARG A 80 -12.25 -1.32 -4.46
N ALA A 81 -12.83 -0.27 -3.87
CA ALA A 81 -12.18 0.49 -2.82
C ALA A 81 -13.09 0.67 -1.60
N ALA A 82 -12.57 0.42 -0.40
CA ALA A 82 -13.29 0.54 0.86
C ALA A 82 -12.44 1.23 1.94
N VAL A 83 -13.07 2.10 2.74
CA VAL A 83 -12.43 2.68 3.93
C VAL A 83 -12.36 1.61 5.02
N ALA A 84 -11.15 1.17 5.35
CA ALA A 84 -10.94 0.15 6.37
C ALA A 84 -9.51 0.20 6.91
N THR A 85 -9.29 -0.40 8.08
CA THR A 85 -7.98 -0.63 8.66
C THR A 85 -7.57 -2.11 8.53
N ALA A 86 -6.29 -2.41 8.73
CA ALA A 86 -5.77 -3.77 8.68
C ALA A 86 -6.30 -4.67 9.83
N GLU A 87 -6.71 -4.04 10.92
CA GLU A 87 -7.28 -4.71 12.09
C GLU A 87 -8.76 -5.11 11.90
N ARG A 88 -9.40 -4.60 10.82
CA ARG A 88 -10.78 -4.91 10.48
C ARG A 88 -11.00 -4.85 8.97
N ILE A 89 -10.76 -5.97 8.31
CA ILE A 89 -10.83 -6.11 6.85
C ILE A 89 -12.27 -6.45 6.42
N PRO A 90 -12.91 -5.66 5.52
CA PRO A 90 -14.33 -5.77 5.21
C PRO A 90 -14.63 -6.88 4.18
N VAL A 91 -14.01 -8.05 4.36
CA VAL A 91 -14.27 -9.23 3.52
C VAL A 91 -14.52 -10.45 4.37
N ALA A 92 -15.19 -11.46 3.78
CA ALA A 92 -15.49 -12.71 4.46
C ALA A 92 -14.21 -13.48 4.84
N SER A 93 -14.34 -14.36 5.85
CA SER A 93 -13.24 -15.27 6.21
C SER A 93 -12.93 -16.22 5.06
N ARG A 94 -11.64 -16.49 4.84
CA ARG A 94 -11.18 -17.47 3.83
C ARG A 94 -11.68 -17.18 2.41
N SER A 95 -11.73 -15.89 2.04
CA SER A 95 -12.31 -15.45 0.77
C SER A 95 -11.28 -14.95 -0.25
N VAL A 96 -10.06 -14.61 0.19
CA VAL A 96 -9.05 -14.01 -0.68
C VAL A 96 -7.81 -14.88 -0.81
N ASP A 97 -7.16 -14.81 -1.99
CA ASP A 97 -5.96 -15.58 -2.27
C ASP A 97 -4.71 -14.92 -1.70
N VAL A 98 -4.67 -13.57 -1.77
CA VAL A 98 -3.52 -12.78 -1.34
C VAL A 98 -3.98 -11.55 -0.57
N VAL A 99 -3.29 -11.26 0.52
CA VAL A 99 -3.30 -9.94 1.16
C VAL A 99 -1.95 -9.29 0.90
N VAL A 100 -1.93 -8.09 0.32
CA VAL A 100 -0.70 -7.36 0.03
C VAL A 100 -0.64 -6.03 0.78
N CYS A 101 0.55 -5.68 1.28
CA CYS A 101 0.82 -4.42 1.97
C CYS A 101 2.02 -3.73 1.30
N ALA A 102 1.77 -2.60 0.63
CA ALA A 102 2.79 -1.84 -0.06
C ALA A 102 3.16 -0.60 0.75
N GLN A 103 4.34 -0.59 1.40
CA GLN A 103 4.81 0.51 2.24
C GLN A 103 3.88 0.83 3.45
N SER A 104 3.01 -0.08 3.87
CA SER A 104 1.97 0.19 4.86
C SER A 104 2.05 -0.67 6.11
N PHE A 105 2.61 -1.88 6.03
CA PHE A 105 2.57 -2.89 7.08
C PHE A 105 3.09 -2.39 8.45
N HIS A 106 4.12 -1.56 8.47
CA HIS A 106 4.73 -1.00 9.68
C HIS A 106 3.84 0.01 10.45
N TRP A 107 2.69 0.38 9.87
CA TRP A 107 1.71 1.25 10.53
C TRP A 107 0.65 0.47 11.31
N PHE A 108 0.57 -0.84 11.15
CA PHE A 108 -0.50 -1.68 11.70
C PHE A 108 -0.24 -2.03 13.17
N ASP A 109 -1.31 -2.26 13.91
CA ASP A 109 -1.25 -2.98 15.17
C ASP A 109 -1.12 -4.48 14.87
N HIS A 110 0.11 -4.97 14.77
CA HIS A 110 0.40 -6.35 14.36
C HIS A 110 -0.32 -7.40 15.20
N PRO A 111 -0.43 -7.29 16.55
CA PRO A 111 -1.22 -8.20 17.36
C PRO A 111 -2.68 -8.33 16.94
N ALA A 112 -3.29 -7.25 16.44
CA ALA A 112 -4.68 -7.26 15.96
C ALA A 112 -4.77 -7.54 14.44
N ALA A 113 -3.85 -6.99 13.64
CA ALA A 113 -3.89 -7.10 12.18
C ALA A 113 -3.53 -8.50 11.68
N LEU A 114 -2.52 -9.18 12.25
CA LEU A 114 -2.06 -10.48 11.74
C LEU A 114 -3.11 -11.59 11.86
N PRO A 115 -3.86 -11.75 12.97
CA PRO A 115 -4.99 -12.67 13.04
C PRO A 115 -6.09 -12.34 12.03
N GLU A 116 -6.37 -11.05 11.81
CA GLU A 116 -7.39 -10.59 10.87
C GLU A 116 -6.99 -10.86 9.42
N ILE A 117 -5.71 -10.62 9.06
CA ILE A 117 -5.16 -11.00 7.76
C ILE A 117 -5.26 -12.52 7.56
N ALA A 118 -4.88 -13.30 8.57
CA ALA A 118 -5.01 -14.75 8.51
C ALA A 118 -6.47 -15.21 8.36
N ARG A 119 -7.42 -14.50 8.99
CA ARG A 119 -8.87 -14.81 8.90
C ARG A 119 -9.36 -14.72 7.46
N VAL A 120 -8.99 -13.68 6.71
CA VAL A 120 -9.53 -13.42 5.37
C VAL A 120 -8.88 -14.27 4.29
N LEU A 121 -7.64 -14.72 4.50
CA LEU A 121 -6.92 -15.57 3.55
C LEU A 121 -7.56 -16.95 3.42
N LYS A 122 -7.67 -17.48 2.21
CA LYS A 122 -7.99 -18.87 1.96
C LYS A 122 -6.92 -19.79 2.56
N PRO A 123 -7.21 -21.08 2.84
CA PRO A 123 -6.18 -22.05 3.18
C PRO A 123 -5.08 -22.06 2.10
N GLY A 124 -3.82 -21.86 2.52
CA GLY A 124 -2.69 -21.70 1.60
C GLY A 124 -2.54 -20.32 0.97
N GLY A 125 -3.40 -19.35 1.35
CA GLY A 125 -3.31 -17.97 0.90
C GLY A 125 -2.05 -17.27 1.41
N VAL A 126 -1.67 -16.17 0.78
CA VAL A 126 -0.38 -15.50 0.95
C VAL A 126 -0.54 -14.11 1.55
N LEU A 127 0.27 -13.80 2.56
CA LEU A 127 0.56 -12.42 2.96
C LEU A 127 1.83 -11.97 2.23
N ALA A 128 1.71 -10.87 1.45
CA ALA A 128 2.79 -10.29 0.67
C ALA A 128 3.09 -8.86 1.15
N LEU A 129 4.37 -8.55 1.34
CA LEU A 129 4.83 -7.25 1.83
C LEU A 129 5.85 -6.67 0.86
N VAL A 130 5.83 -5.36 0.63
CA VAL A 130 6.77 -4.72 -0.27
C VAL A 130 7.18 -3.32 0.19
N TRP A 131 8.49 -3.04 0.07
CA TRP A 131 9.08 -1.71 0.29
C TRP A 131 10.03 -1.34 -0.84
N ASN A 132 9.91 -0.11 -1.31
CA ASN A 132 10.92 0.53 -2.15
C ASN A 132 11.91 1.27 -1.24
N THR A 133 13.17 0.87 -1.28
CA THR A 133 14.25 1.53 -0.55
C THR A 133 15.28 2.08 -1.54
N ARG A 134 15.80 3.29 -1.30
CA ARG A 134 16.90 3.82 -2.10
C ARG A 134 18.13 2.94 -1.92
N ASP A 135 18.89 2.70 -3.01
CA ASP A 135 20.12 1.91 -2.95
C ASP A 135 21.28 2.77 -2.37
N GLU A 136 21.35 2.84 -1.05
CA GLU A 136 22.41 3.58 -0.34
C GLU A 136 23.79 2.88 -0.38
N GLY A 137 23.91 1.74 -1.06
CA GLY A 137 25.21 1.20 -1.49
C GLY A 137 25.95 2.15 -2.41
N ILE A 138 25.23 3.00 -3.16
CA ILE A 138 25.77 4.00 -4.07
C ILE A 138 26.13 5.28 -3.28
N PRO A 139 27.38 5.80 -3.40
CA PRO A 139 27.86 6.87 -2.52
C PRO A 139 27.01 8.15 -2.53
N TRP A 140 26.54 8.61 -3.70
CA TRP A 140 25.72 9.82 -3.76
C TRP A 140 24.30 9.62 -3.21
N VAL A 141 23.74 8.41 -3.34
CA VAL A 141 22.45 8.06 -2.72
C VAL A 141 22.56 8.08 -1.21
N ARG A 142 23.69 7.60 -0.66
CA ARG A 142 23.99 7.69 0.77
C ARG A 142 24.12 9.14 1.24
N LYS A 143 24.71 10.04 0.41
CA LYS A 143 24.71 11.49 0.70
C LYS A 143 23.29 12.05 0.76
N LEU A 144 22.42 11.65 -0.18
CA LEU A 144 21.00 12.01 -0.15
C LEU A 144 20.35 11.50 1.14
N GLY A 145 20.59 10.24 1.52
CA GLY A 145 20.13 9.67 2.77
C GLY A 145 20.56 10.46 4.01
N ALA A 146 21.80 10.93 4.05
CA ALA A 146 22.32 11.79 5.12
C ALA A 146 21.58 13.16 5.21
N ILE A 147 21.03 13.64 4.08
CA ILE A 147 20.26 14.89 4.05
C ILE A 147 18.81 14.67 4.48
N ILE A 148 18.16 13.64 3.93
CA ILE A 148 16.72 13.43 4.05
C ILE A 148 16.34 12.20 4.90
N GLY A 149 17.26 11.66 5.67
CA GLY A 149 17.09 10.41 6.43
C GLY A 149 17.19 9.16 5.56
N SER A 150 17.87 8.14 6.06
CA SER A 150 17.94 6.83 5.43
C SER A 150 16.62 6.07 5.60
N PRO A 151 16.29 5.15 4.66
CA PRO A 151 15.13 4.29 4.82
C PRO A 151 15.34 3.30 5.97
N GLU A 152 14.26 2.93 6.63
CA GLU A 152 14.27 1.82 7.59
C GLU A 152 14.59 0.50 6.88
N ASN A 153 15.15 -0.44 7.65
CA ASN A 153 15.45 -1.77 7.11
C ASN A 153 14.15 -2.55 6.86
N ALA A 154 13.88 -2.87 5.61
CA ALA A 154 12.67 -3.60 5.23
C ALA A 154 12.56 -4.99 5.87
N ALA A 155 13.69 -5.64 6.19
CA ALA A 155 13.68 -6.93 6.88
C ALA A 155 13.15 -6.80 8.31
N ASP A 156 13.54 -5.74 9.04
CA ASP A 156 13.05 -5.48 10.39
C ASP A 156 11.56 -5.11 10.37
N LEU A 157 11.12 -4.38 9.34
CA LEU A 157 9.70 -4.06 9.14
C LEU A 157 8.84 -5.28 8.80
N ALA A 158 9.41 -6.29 8.14
CA ALA A 158 8.73 -7.54 7.77
C ALA A 158 8.76 -8.60 8.88
N ALA A 159 9.68 -8.49 9.84
CA ALA A 159 9.90 -9.49 10.89
C ALA A 159 8.62 -9.90 11.65
N PRO A 160 7.69 -9.00 12.02
CA PRO A 160 6.46 -9.38 12.71
C PRO A 160 5.61 -10.41 11.96
N ALA A 161 5.64 -10.41 10.61
CA ALA A 161 4.93 -11.41 9.82
C ALA A 161 5.59 -12.80 9.94
N GLY A 162 6.92 -12.86 9.89
CA GLY A 162 7.69 -14.12 10.02
C GLY A 162 7.71 -14.69 11.43
N GLU A 163 7.55 -13.86 12.45
CA GLU A 163 7.50 -14.24 13.86
C GLU A 163 6.09 -14.65 14.32
N SER A 164 5.08 -14.37 13.51
CA SER A 164 3.69 -14.65 13.83
C SER A 164 3.38 -16.15 13.76
N ALA A 165 2.67 -16.67 14.78
CA ALA A 165 2.19 -18.05 14.77
C ALA A 165 1.16 -18.35 13.66
N HIS A 166 0.61 -17.34 13.00
CA HIS A 166 -0.36 -17.47 11.91
C HIS A 166 0.26 -17.80 10.56
N PHE A 167 1.56 -17.49 10.38
CA PHE A 167 2.23 -17.54 9.10
C PHE A 167 3.45 -18.45 9.14
N GLY A 168 3.87 -18.90 7.96
CA GLY A 168 5.02 -19.78 7.79
C GLY A 168 6.33 -19.04 7.56
N TRP A 169 7.23 -19.71 6.84
CA TRP A 169 8.51 -19.13 6.45
C TRP A 169 8.33 -17.86 5.61
N LEU A 170 9.12 -16.84 5.90
CA LEU A 170 9.13 -15.60 5.17
C LEU A 170 10.12 -15.70 4.00
N GLU A 171 9.60 -15.89 2.78
CA GLU A 171 10.39 -15.81 1.55
C GLU A 171 10.71 -14.36 1.21
N GLN A 172 11.86 -14.11 0.61
CA GLN A 172 12.25 -12.76 0.18
C GLN A 172 12.81 -12.75 -1.24
N GLN A 173 12.59 -11.63 -1.94
CA GLN A 173 13.13 -11.34 -3.26
C GLN A 173 13.40 -9.85 -3.41
N GLU A 174 14.44 -9.50 -4.15
CA GLU A 174 14.80 -8.11 -4.46
C GLU A 174 14.68 -7.84 -5.96
N PHE A 175 14.14 -6.66 -6.30
CA PHE A 175 14.08 -6.15 -7.67
C PHE A 175 14.69 -4.76 -7.71
N ARG A 176 15.56 -4.50 -8.67
CA ARG A 176 16.24 -3.21 -8.81
C ARG A 176 15.65 -2.43 -9.96
N PHE A 177 15.46 -1.13 -9.75
CA PHE A 177 15.02 -0.23 -10.80
C PHE A 177 15.56 1.19 -10.57
N TRP A 178 15.40 2.03 -11.57
CA TRP A 178 15.85 3.41 -11.54
C TRP A 178 14.67 4.33 -11.78
N GLN A 179 14.59 5.40 -11.00
CA GLN A 179 13.62 6.46 -11.19
C GLN A 179 14.35 7.70 -11.73
N SER A 180 13.96 8.16 -12.92
CA SER A 180 14.43 9.43 -13.47
C SER A 180 13.75 10.57 -12.75
N LEU A 181 14.51 11.47 -12.15
CA LEU A 181 13.99 12.62 -11.42
C LEU A 181 14.61 13.90 -11.98
N ARG A 182 13.77 14.83 -12.38
CA ARG A 182 14.17 16.22 -12.57
C ARG A 182 14.30 16.90 -11.22
N ARG A 183 14.86 18.10 -11.18
CA ARG A 183 15.07 18.86 -9.94
C ARG A 183 13.77 19.01 -9.13
N ASP A 184 12.70 19.40 -9.79
CA ASP A 184 11.39 19.61 -9.14
C ASP A 184 10.80 18.28 -8.63
N ASP A 185 10.97 17.19 -9.38
CA ASP A 185 10.54 15.85 -8.96
C ASP A 185 11.28 15.40 -7.68
N LEU A 186 12.59 15.69 -7.59
CA LEU A 186 13.37 15.39 -6.39
C LEU A 186 12.90 16.23 -5.20
N PHE A 187 12.58 17.51 -5.40
CA PHE A 187 12.03 18.36 -4.35
C PHE A 187 10.65 17.87 -3.90
N ASP A 188 9.79 17.45 -4.81
CA ASP A 188 8.48 16.88 -4.49
C ASP A 188 8.63 15.55 -3.74
N LEU A 189 9.60 14.70 -4.13
CA LEU A 189 9.92 13.48 -3.38
C LEU A 189 10.32 13.79 -1.93
N VAL A 190 11.13 14.82 -1.71
CA VAL A 190 11.55 15.24 -0.37
C VAL A 190 10.37 15.80 0.41
N ARG A 191 9.57 16.69 -0.18
CA ARG A 191 8.37 17.27 0.44
C ARG A 191 7.32 16.23 0.81
N SER A 192 7.27 15.12 0.06
CA SER A 192 6.33 14.01 0.32
C SER A 192 6.65 13.20 1.59
N ARG A 193 7.77 13.46 2.26
CA ARG A 193 8.14 12.76 3.50
C ARG A 193 7.39 13.37 4.69
N SER A 194 6.81 12.52 5.52
CA SER A 194 5.95 12.94 6.64
C SER A 194 6.64 13.92 7.59
N TYR A 195 7.93 13.71 7.90
CA TYR A 195 8.67 14.62 8.80
C TYR A 195 8.93 15.99 8.16
N VAL A 196 9.12 16.07 6.84
CA VAL A 196 9.35 17.34 6.13
C VAL A 196 8.10 18.22 6.16
N ALA A 197 6.93 17.60 6.15
CA ALA A 197 5.66 18.33 6.31
C ALA A 197 5.50 18.97 7.70
N LEU A 198 6.28 18.53 8.71
CA LEU A 198 6.26 19.05 10.08
C LEU A 198 7.33 20.11 10.33
N LEU A 199 8.29 20.30 9.41
CA LEU A 199 9.32 21.35 9.52
C LEU A 199 8.70 22.73 9.35
N ASP A 200 9.25 23.72 10.05
CA ASP A 200 8.95 25.12 9.77
C ASP A 200 9.51 25.56 8.40
N GLU A 201 9.10 26.75 7.95
CA GLU A 201 9.48 27.22 6.60
C GLU A 201 11.00 27.37 6.44
N PRO A 202 11.75 28.00 7.38
CA PRO A 202 13.20 28.13 7.26
C PRO A 202 13.93 26.77 7.21
N GLU A 203 13.55 25.82 8.07
CA GLU A 203 14.13 24.48 8.12
C GLU A 203 13.89 23.73 6.81
N ARG A 204 12.69 23.85 6.25
CA ARG A 204 12.32 23.23 5.00
C ARG A 204 13.07 23.83 3.81
N GLU A 205 13.26 25.15 3.77
CA GLU A 205 14.05 25.83 2.75
C GLU A 205 15.53 25.43 2.81
N GLU A 206 16.12 25.34 4.02
CA GLU A 206 17.50 24.87 4.19
C GLU A 206 17.67 23.42 3.72
N LEU A 207 16.73 22.54 4.08
CA LEU A 207 16.73 21.15 3.62
C LEU A 207 16.69 21.07 2.09
N LEU A 208 15.78 21.81 1.46
CA LEU A 208 15.64 21.82 0.00
C LEU A 208 16.87 22.45 -0.69
N ALA A 209 17.52 23.46 -0.11
CA ALA A 209 18.75 24.02 -0.64
C ALA A 209 19.87 22.97 -0.64
N ARG A 210 20.03 22.19 0.41
CA ARG A 210 21.02 21.08 0.48
C ARG A 210 20.73 20.01 -0.56
N VAL A 211 19.44 19.64 -0.75
CA VAL A 211 19.00 18.69 -1.78
C VAL A 211 19.28 19.25 -3.18
N GLY A 212 19.04 20.55 -3.40
CA GLY A 212 19.33 21.24 -4.65
C GLY A 212 20.81 21.23 -5.00
N ALA A 213 21.69 21.49 -4.04
CA ALA A 213 23.13 21.42 -4.23
C ALA A 213 23.59 19.99 -4.63
N LEU A 214 23.01 18.96 -3.98
CA LEU A 214 23.28 17.57 -4.36
C LEU A 214 22.82 17.27 -5.80
N TYR A 215 21.65 17.77 -6.20
CA TYR A 215 21.17 17.62 -7.57
C TYR A 215 22.12 18.28 -8.59
N ASP A 216 22.59 19.48 -8.28
CA ASP A 216 23.52 20.21 -9.16
C ASP A 216 24.86 19.47 -9.32
N ASP A 217 25.27 18.67 -8.33
CA ASP A 217 26.47 17.83 -8.41
C ASP A 217 26.25 16.54 -9.24
N TYR A 218 25.10 15.90 -9.14
CA TYR A 218 24.86 14.54 -9.65
C TYR A 218 23.74 14.43 -10.70
N GLY A 219 22.88 15.43 -10.86
CA GLY A 219 21.69 15.40 -11.72
C GLY A 219 21.86 16.03 -13.11
N ARG A 220 23.08 16.25 -13.59
CA ARG A 220 23.38 17.01 -14.82
C ARG A 220 23.15 16.27 -16.14
N GLY A 221 22.67 15.04 -16.11
CA GLY A 221 22.35 14.28 -17.32
C GLY A 221 21.11 14.82 -18.05
N PRO A 222 20.95 14.52 -19.35
CA PRO A 222 19.77 14.94 -20.13
C PRO A 222 18.47 14.39 -19.55
N ASP A 223 18.53 13.24 -18.87
CA ASP A 223 17.40 12.55 -18.25
C ASP A 223 17.24 12.87 -16.75
N GLY A 224 18.00 13.87 -16.24
CA GLY A 224 18.04 14.23 -14.84
C GLY A 224 18.83 13.25 -13.98
N MET A 225 18.45 13.19 -12.69
CA MET A 225 19.07 12.29 -11.71
C MET A 225 18.41 10.91 -11.80
N GLN A 226 19.22 9.87 -11.98
CA GLN A 226 18.76 8.48 -11.99
C GLN A 226 18.86 7.91 -10.57
N LEU A 227 17.77 8.00 -9.80
CA LEU A 227 17.74 7.50 -8.42
C LEU A 227 17.50 5.99 -8.40
N PRO A 228 18.48 5.20 -7.95
CA PRO A 228 18.35 3.75 -7.87
C PRO A 228 17.53 3.33 -6.64
N TYR A 229 16.65 2.38 -6.85
CA TYR A 229 15.85 1.73 -5.83
C TYR A 229 16.06 0.21 -5.82
N VAL A 230 15.92 -0.34 -4.64
CA VAL A 230 15.74 -1.77 -4.42
C VAL A 230 14.33 -1.97 -3.88
N THR A 231 13.47 -2.66 -4.64
CA THR A 231 12.18 -3.13 -4.18
C THR A 231 12.37 -4.43 -3.43
N ARG A 232 12.17 -4.41 -2.13
CA ARG A 232 12.26 -5.58 -1.26
C ARG A 232 10.88 -6.17 -1.05
N CYS A 233 10.71 -7.38 -1.51
CA CYS A 233 9.48 -8.14 -1.46
C CYS A 233 9.63 -9.29 -0.47
N TYR A 234 8.58 -9.50 0.32
CA TYR A 234 8.46 -10.62 1.25
C TYR A 234 7.11 -11.26 1.05
N ARG A 235 7.04 -12.59 1.19
CA ARG A 235 5.76 -13.31 1.21
C ARG A 235 5.82 -14.49 2.14
N THR A 236 4.68 -14.78 2.75
CA THR A 236 4.52 -15.94 3.64
C THR A 236 3.14 -16.54 3.49
N VAL A 237 3.03 -17.84 3.67
CA VAL A 237 1.78 -18.59 3.55
C VAL A 237 1.11 -18.69 4.90
N VAL A 238 -0.22 -18.49 4.93
CA VAL A 238 -1.01 -18.70 6.14
C VAL A 238 -0.97 -20.18 6.54
N GLN A 239 -0.61 -20.45 7.78
CA GLN A 239 -0.52 -21.81 8.34
C GLN A 239 -1.59 -22.10 9.38
N ARG A 240 -1.82 -21.14 10.29
CA ARG A 240 -2.76 -21.30 11.37
C ARG A 240 -3.89 -20.30 11.26
N GLN A 241 -5.07 -20.83 11.07
CA GLN A 241 -6.32 -20.06 11.10
C GLN A 241 -7.15 -20.55 12.30
N GLU A 242 -7.60 -19.63 13.12
CA GLU A 242 -8.54 -19.98 14.19
C GLU A 242 -9.85 -20.49 13.60
N PRO A 243 -10.58 -21.39 14.32
CA PRO A 243 -11.95 -21.73 13.95
C PRO A 243 -12.75 -20.45 13.87
N VAL A 244 -13.31 -20.17 12.69
CA VAL A 244 -14.06 -18.94 12.46
C VAL A 244 -15.34 -19.03 13.25
N ALA A 245 -15.45 -18.26 14.34
CA ALA A 245 -16.77 -17.83 14.79
C ALA A 245 -17.40 -17.05 13.63
N PRO A 246 -18.68 -17.24 13.30
CA PRO A 246 -19.33 -16.49 12.24
C PRO A 246 -19.05 -14.99 12.49
N PRO A 247 -18.67 -14.23 11.46
CA PRO A 247 -18.36 -12.82 11.64
C PRO A 247 -19.56 -12.17 12.30
N THR A 248 -19.36 -11.55 13.45
CA THR A 248 -20.35 -10.61 13.95
C THR A 248 -20.48 -9.55 12.87
N PRO A 249 -21.65 -9.33 12.27
CA PRO A 249 -21.81 -8.38 11.19
C PRO A 249 -21.40 -7.01 11.70
N GLY A 250 -20.15 -6.64 11.44
CA GLY A 250 -19.69 -5.30 11.66
C GLY A 250 -20.35 -4.45 10.59
N ARG A 251 -21.20 -3.52 11.00
CA ARG A 251 -21.77 -2.54 10.10
C ARG A 251 -20.63 -1.78 9.46
N VAL A 252 -20.29 -2.10 8.20
CA VAL A 252 -19.51 -1.20 7.37
C VAL A 252 -20.43 -0.04 7.07
N ASP A 253 -20.07 1.15 7.54
CA ASP A 253 -20.87 2.34 7.21
C ASP A 253 -20.56 2.75 5.78
N TRP A 254 -21.40 2.27 4.88
CA TRP A 254 -21.31 2.56 3.45
C TRP A 254 -21.80 3.96 3.11
N THR A 255 -22.39 4.69 4.06
CA THR A 255 -22.86 6.06 3.84
C THR A 255 -21.72 7.03 3.60
N ASP A 256 -20.54 6.79 4.18
CA ASP A 256 -19.34 7.59 3.90
C ASP A 256 -18.75 7.33 2.49
N LEU A 257 -19.16 6.23 1.83
CA LEU A 257 -18.81 5.92 0.44
C LEU A 257 -19.76 6.56 -0.57
N ALA A 258 -20.94 7.00 -0.13
CA ALA A 258 -22.02 7.54 -0.96
C ALA A 258 -21.89 9.04 -1.24
N LEU A 259 -20.73 9.66 -1.08
CA LEU A 259 -20.50 11.05 -1.46
C LEU A 259 -20.41 11.25 -2.99
N ASP A 260 -20.41 10.13 -3.76
CA ASP A 260 -20.49 10.16 -5.22
C ASP A 260 -21.63 9.25 -5.69
N PRO A 261 -22.75 9.81 -6.24
CA PRO A 261 -23.84 9.02 -6.81
C PRO A 261 -23.40 8.10 -7.96
N ASP A 262 -22.28 8.39 -8.64
CA ASP A 262 -21.71 7.54 -9.69
C ASP A 262 -20.89 6.36 -9.11
N ALA A 263 -20.40 6.45 -7.88
CA ALA A 263 -19.68 5.35 -7.22
C ALA A 263 -20.58 4.13 -7.00
N THR A 264 -21.89 4.32 -6.86
CA THR A 264 -22.88 3.25 -6.73
C THR A 264 -23.01 2.42 -8.03
N GLN A 265 -22.70 3.01 -9.19
CA GLN A 265 -22.69 2.29 -10.48
C GLN A 265 -21.39 1.51 -10.71
N ALA A 266 -20.26 1.96 -10.15
CA ALA A 266 -18.97 1.28 -10.23
C ALA A 266 -18.90 0.00 -9.36
N LEU A 267 -19.75 -0.11 -8.32
CA LEU A 267 -19.99 -1.34 -7.59
C LEU A 267 -20.88 -2.26 -8.43
N GLY A 268 -20.34 -2.79 -9.53
CA GLY A 268 -21.04 -3.64 -10.49
C GLY A 268 -21.88 -4.71 -9.80
N ARG A 269 -23.04 -5.02 -10.37
CA ARG A 269 -24.01 -5.99 -9.89
C ARG A 269 -23.33 -7.29 -9.48
N ILE A 270 -23.31 -7.55 -8.18
CA ILE A 270 -22.94 -8.85 -7.63
C ILE A 270 -23.98 -9.85 -8.15
N PRO A 271 -23.61 -10.98 -8.74
CA PRO A 271 -24.59 -12.01 -9.10
C PRO A 271 -25.25 -12.51 -7.81
N HIS A 272 -26.54 -12.26 -7.68
CA HIS A 272 -27.35 -12.76 -6.60
C HIS A 272 -27.46 -14.30 -6.66
N GLN A 273 -26.81 -14.98 -5.75
CA GLN A 273 -27.23 -16.34 -5.34
C GLN A 273 -27.40 -16.32 -3.83
N ALA A 274 -28.60 -16.20 -3.40
CA ALA A 274 -29.29 -16.39 -2.14
C ALA A 274 -30.06 -15.13 -1.72
N ALA A 275 -31.27 -15.29 -1.26
CA ALA A 275 -32.13 -14.22 -0.79
C ALA A 275 -31.45 -13.50 0.40
N PRO A 276 -31.43 -12.17 0.41
CA PRO A 276 -30.83 -11.43 1.50
C PRO A 276 -31.66 -11.59 2.79
N PRO A 277 -31.02 -11.57 3.97
CA PRO A 277 -31.74 -11.31 5.19
C PRO A 277 -32.38 -9.91 5.13
N GLU A 278 -33.55 -9.73 5.69
CA GLU A 278 -34.40 -8.52 5.66
C GLU A 278 -33.82 -7.35 6.47
N ASP A 279 -32.48 -7.06 6.37
CA ASP A 279 -31.88 -5.91 7.03
C ASP A 279 -31.19 -5.03 5.97
N PRO A 280 -31.70 -3.80 5.68
CA PRO A 280 -31.28 -2.99 4.55
C PRO A 280 -29.88 -2.34 4.67
N GLY A 281 -29.06 -2.77 5.62
CA GLY A 281 -27.74 -2.15 5.89
C GLY A 281 -26.52 -3.08 5.86
N THR A 282 -26.68 -4.38 5.56
CA THR A 282 -25.57 -5.33 5.68
C THR A 282 -25.28 -6.02 4.35
N LEU A 283 -24.21 -5.62 3.66
CA LEU A 283 -23.64 -6.36 2.54
C LEU A 283 -22.40 -7.11 3.01
N LEU A 284 -22.50 -8.44 3.15
CA LEU A 284 -21.38 -9.36 3.26
C LEU A 284 -20.97 -9.76 1.84
N PHE A 285 -19.70 -9.63 1.49
CA PHE A 285 -19.18 -10.21 0.27
C PHE A 285 -19.00 -11.71 0.48
N ASP A 286 -19.83 -12.53 -0.15
CA ASP A 286 -19.64 -13.97 -0.26
C ASP A 286 -18.94 -14.26 -1.59
N PHE A 287 -17.67 -14.63 -1.52
CA PHE A 287 -16.88 -15.11 -2.65
C PHE A 287 -16.99 -16.64 -2.70
N ARG A 288 -17.91 -17.13 -3.45
CA ARG A 288 -17.94 -18.54 -3.87
C ARG A 288 -17.47 -18.71 -5.29
#